data_f56348b1655dae11d8fadfc314421881
#
_entry.id   f56348b1655dae11d8fadfc314421881
#
_cell.length_a   1.000
_cell.length_b   1.000
_cell.length_c   1.000
_cell.angle_alpha   90.00
_cell.angle_beta   90.00
_cell.angle_gamma   90.00
#
_symmetry.space_group_name_H-M   'P 1'
#
loop_
_entity.id
_entity.type
_entity.pdbx_description
1 polymer ?
#
loop_
_entity_poly.entity_id
_entity_poly.type
_entity_poly.pdbx_seq_one_letter_code
_entity_poly.pdbx_strand_id
1 'polypeptide(L)'
;MANKINKDISGSVQEKKGMLYLVISYKDTVTQKNKVKWMKLGLPVGSAKSLVNKAVRDAKNKFEGEYKRYLEGYDDPAKYPLLQFINDWLDKVHIHKIQESTYYGYKGRVNGQMKKYFDEKITLADCKPRLIHGFYDYLREEGDNEQTVLHYHNLLHTAFEYAIRQEILEYNPMNKVERPQVKKFVGGFYSVDEVKTLLECAKDDLIYIPIVLAVYCGLRRSEVLGLSWSNIDFENDKILIGQKSLEVVRNGKMVQIISDEMKTESSRRSFKMIPELKEILLAHKERQELYRKEFRKSYNKKYLDMVCVNPLGDLIKPSYITAHFPKLLEKNGLRNIRFHDLRHTCASLLVSLEVNMKVIQKYLGHSNMSTTADIYSHLDVNATGDAGMKLGKLLAEDESEAS
;
A
#
# COMPACT_ATOMS: atom_id res chain seq x y z
N MET A 1 -11.36 8.84 40.58
CA MET A 1 -9.96 8.43 40.73
C MET A 1 -8.92 9.36 40.09
N ALA A 2 -9.32 10.47 39.47
CA ALA A 2 -8.40 11.40 38.77
C ALA A 2 -7.54 12.31 39.67
N ASN A 3 -7.80 12.40 40.96
CA ASN A 3 -7.17 13.39 41.85
C ASN A 3 -5.98 12.87 42.70
N LYS A 4 -5.62 11.57 42.63
CA LYS A 4 -4.50 11.02 43.41
C LYS A 4 -3.15 11.10 42.68
N ILE A 5 -3.14 11.20 41.36
CA ILE A 5 -1.91 11.14 40.54
C ILE A 5 -1.06 12.41 40.65
N ASN A 6 -1.67 13.55 40.99
CA ASN A 6 -0.99 14.85 40.98
C ASN A 6 -0.18 15.17 42.25
N LYS A 7 -0.25 14.35 43.31
CA LYS A 7 0.48 14.59 44.57
C LYS A 7 1.88 13.97 44.64
N ASP A 8 2.17 13.00 43.78
CA ASP A 8 3.43 12.23 43.84
C ASP A 8 4.47 12.68 42.82
N ILE A 9 4.16 13.72 42.01
CA ILE A 9 5.06 14.26 40.98
C ILE A 9 5.36 15.73 41.28
N SER A 10 6.62 16.02 41.64
CA SER A 10 7.13 17.38 41.75
C SER A 10 8.13 17.66 40.64
N GLY A 11 8.18 18.89 40.14
CA GLY A 11 9.14 19.24 39.08
C GLY A 11 9.63 20.67 39.20
N SER A 12 10.95 20.88 39.04
CA SER A 12 11.59 22.18 39.03
C SER A 12 12.40 22.38 37.73
N VAL A 13 12.50 23.64 37.29
CA VAL A 13 13.34 23.95 36.12
C VAL A 13 14.75 24.18 36.63
N GLN A 14 15.71 23.48 36.04
CA GLN A 14 17.16 23.65 36.36
C GLN A 14 17.96 23.90 35.09
N GLU A 15 19.08 24.55 35.27
CA GLU A 15 20.05 24.82 34.22
C GLU A 15 21.12 23.74 34.16
N LYS A 16 21.49 23.31 32.95
CA LYS A 16 22.65 22.45 32.71
C LYS A 16 23.27 22.79 31.36
N LYS A 17 24.54 23.17 31.34
CA LYS A 17 25.28 23.51 30.11
C LYS A 17 24.58 24.58 29.25
N GLY A 18 24.06 25.65 29.86
CA GLY A 18 23.40 26.76 29.18
C GLY A 18 22.01 26.47 28.64
N MET A 19 21.45 25.30 28.95
CA MET A 19 20.11 24.87 28.52
C MET A 19 19.22 24.61 29.71
N LEU A 20 17.91 24.82 29.54
CA LEU A 20 16.90 24.55 30.55
C LEU A 20 16.40 23.10 30.48
N TYR A 21 16.29 22.51 31.65
CA TYR A 21 15.76 21.16 31.89
C TYR A 21 14.65 21.21 32.90
N LEU A 22 13.58 20.41 32.68
CA LEU A 22 12.62 20.08 33.71
C LEU A 22 13.13 18.86 34.48
N VAL A 23 13.35 19.02 35.77
CA VAL A 23 13.75 17.94 36.68
C VAL A 23 12.51 17.49 37.44
N ILE A 24 12.05 16.28 37.15
CA ILE A 24 10.85 15.69 37.75
C ILE A 24 11.28 14.69 38.80
N SER A 25 10.82 14.87 40.02
CA SER A 25 10.93 13.87 41.11
C SER A 25 9.61 13.12 41.23
N TYR A 26 9.68 11.79 41.27
CA TYR A 26 8.52 10.93 41.39
C TYR A 26 8.85 9.69 42.25
N LYS A 27 7.84 9.11 42.86
CA LYS A 27 7.97 7.91 43.67
C LYS A 27 7.85 6.67 42.80
N ASP A 28 8.88 5.83 42.82
CA ASP A 28 8.86 4.54 42.14
C ASP A 28 7.90 3.60 42.90
N THR A 29 6.87 3.11 42.21
CA THR A 29 5.82 2.31 42.84
C THR A 29 6.27 0.90 43.26
N VAL A 30 7.33 0.39 42.63
CA VAL A 30 7.89 -0.95 42.94
C VAL A 30 8.91 -0.86 44.05
N THR A 31 9.90 0.02 43.89
CA THR A 31 10.98 0.15 44.89
C THR A 31 10.65 1.08 46.02
N GLN A 32 9.52 1.83 45.93
CA GLN A 32 9.09 2.88 46.88
C GLN A 32 10.13 3.98 47.12
N LYS A 33 11.17 4.04 46.27
CA LYS A 33 12.24 5.07 46.32
C LYS A 33 11.89 6.23 45.44
N ASN A 34 12.37 7.42 45.80
CA ASN A 34 12.26 8.59 44.94
C ASN A 34 13.25 8.48 43.79
N LYS A 35 12.75 8.63 42.57
CA LYS A 35 13.52 8.72 41.33
C LYS A 35 13.44 10.12 40.77
N VAL A 36 14.46 10.52 40.00
CA VAL A 36 14.55 11.82 39.36
C VAL A 36 14.79 11.64 37.86
N LYS A 37 13.95 12.31 37.04
CA LYS A 37 14.09 12.30 35.57
C LYS A 37 14.39 13.73 35.08
N TRP A 38 15.42 13.86 34.26
CA TRP A 38 15.81 15.12 33.61
C TRP A 38 15.24 15.15 32.19
N MET A 39 14.42 16.15 31.89
CA MET A 39 13.82 16.32 30.55
C MET A 39 14.31 17.63 29.94
N LYS A 40 14.99 17.58 28.80
CA LYS A 40 15.49 18.76 28.08
C LYS A 40 14.31 19.55 27.52
N LEU A 41 14.21 20.84 27.85
CA LEU A 41 13.14 21.74 27.38
C LEU A 41 13.41 22.29 25.97
N GLY A 42 14.63 22.14 25.43
CA GLY A 42 15.01 22.68 24.12
C GLY A 42 15.21 24.20 24.11
N LEU A 43 15.23 24.86 25.27
CA LEU A 43 15.32 26.29 25.42
C LEU A 43 16.63 26.67 26.11
N PRO A 44 17.35 27.72 25.65
CA PRO A 44 18.51 28.25 26.34
C PRO A 44 18.09 29.04 27.60
N VAL A 45 19.06 29.21 28.49
CA VAL A 45 18.91 30.07 29.67
C VAL A 45 18.64 31.52 29.22
N GLY A 46 17.71 32.21 29.90
CA GLY A 46 17.26 33.55 29.50
C GLY A 46 16.07 33.59 28.54
N SER A 47 15.53 32.42 28.13
CA SER A 47 14.33 32.34 27.30
C SER A 47 13.12 33.00 27.99
N ALA A 48 12.21 33.59 27.21
CA ALA A 48 11.02 34.24 27.72
C ALA A 48 10.19 33.32 28.61
N LYS A 49 9.72 33.82 29.75
CA LYS A 49 8.97 33.05 30.78
C LYS A 49 7.73 32.32 30.21
N SER A 50 7.07 32.91 29.21
CA SER A 50 5.91 32.28 28.51
C SER A 50 6.31 31.02 27.75
N LEU A 51 7.44 31.04 27.04
CA LEU A 51 7.97 29.90 26.29
C LEU A 51 8.43 28.78 27.24
N VAL A 52 9.09 29.16 28.35
CA VAL A 52 9.52 28.20 29.37
C VAL A 52 8.30 27.54 30.01
N ASN A 53 7.26 28.30 30.37
CA ASN A 53 6.04 27.76 30.96
C ASN A 53 5.30 26.80 29.99
N LYS A 54 5.29 27.12 28.70
CA LYS A 54 4.70 26.23 27.67
C LYS A 54 5.50 24.93 27.58
N ALA A 55 6.84 25.01 27.42
CA ALA A 55 7.72 23.85 27.34
C ALA A 55 7.64 22.96 28.61
N VAL A 56 7.56 23.57 29.80
CA VAL A 56 7.38 22.85 31.09
C VAL A 56 6.04 22.12 31.10
N ARG A 57 4.95 22.75 30.67
CA ARG A 57 3.64 22.13 30.60
C ARG A 57 3.63 20.93 29.63
N ASP A 58 4.20 21.10 28.43
CA ASP A 58 4.25 20.06 27.42
C ASP A 58 5.14 18.88 27.88
N ALA A 59 6.28 19.16 28.55
CA ALA A 59 7.13 18.14 29.14
C ALA A 59 6.46 17.42 30.33
N LYS A 60 5.71 18.13 31.16
CA LYS A 60 4.91 17.53 32.25
C LYS A 60 3.82 16.61 31.69
N ASN A 61 3.06 17.06 30.72
CA ASN A 61 1.99 16.27 30.10
C ASN A 61 2.57 14.99 29.45
N LYS A 62 3.74 15.10 28.81
CA LYS A 62 4.45 13.96 28.26
C LYS A 62 4.86 12.98 29.36
N PHE A 63 5.45 13.47 30.45
CA PHE A 63 5.85 12.65 31.58
C PHE A 63 4.65 12.02 32.29
N GLU A 64 3.56 12.76 32.52
CA GLU A 64 2.34 12.22 33.13
C GLU A 64 1.73 11.08 32.30
N GLY A 65 1.76 11.19 30.97
CA GLY A 65 1.35 10.12 30.08
C GLY A 65 2.26 8.89 30.15
N GLU A 66 3.57 9.08 30.32
CA GLU A 66 4.55 8.00 30.52
C GLU A 66 4.38 7.38 31.91
N TYR A 67 4.21 8.22 32.96
CA TYR A 67 4.03 7.78 34.34
C TYR A 67 2.69 7.07 34.56
N LYS A 68 1.64 7.48 33.89
CA LYS A 68 0.36 6.77 33.92
C LYS A 68 0.49 5.36 33.35
N ARG A 69 1.23 5.21 32.24
CA ARG A 69 1.57 3.91 31.66
C ARG A 69 2.44 3.06 32.61
N TYR A 70 3.38 3.69 33.32
CA TYR A 70 4.18 3.08 34.35
C TYR A 70 3.33 2.58 35.55
N LEU A 71 2.36 3.36 36.02
CA LEU A 71 1.42 2.97 37.07
C LEU A 71 0.43 1.85 36.66
N GLU A 72 0.20 1.71 35.33
CA GLU A 72 -0.62 0.64 34.75
C GLU A 72 0.14 -0.70 34.66
N GLY A 73 1.37 -0.80 35.19
CA GLY A 73 2.12 -2.06 35.32
C GLY A 73 3.32 -2.24 34.39
N TYR A 74 3.72 -1.18 33.67
CA TYR A 74 4.92 -1.21 32.82
C TYR A 74 6.10 -0.50 33.49
N ASP A 75 6.75 -1.20 34.41
CA ASP A 75 7.95 -0.71 35.11
C ASP A 75 9.14 -0.41 34.20
N ASP A 76 9.13 -1.03 33.02
CA ASP A 76 10.12 -0.90 31.96
C ASP A 76 9.35 -0.82 30.64
N PRO A 77 9.51 0.26 29.84
CA PRO A 77 8.84 0.38 28.55
C PRO A 77 9.14 -0.80 27.61
N ALA A 78 10.31 -1.44 27.76
CA ALA A 78 10.66 -2.63 26.97
C ALA A 78 9.85 -3.88 27.37
N LYS A 79 9.21 -3.87 28.55
CA LYS A 79 8.28 -4.93 29.00
C LYS A 79 6.88 -4.79 28.45
N TYR A 80 6.64 -3.84 27.53
CA TYR A 80 5.36 -3.73 26.87
C TYR A 80 5.08 -5.00 26.04
N PRO A 81 3.92 -5.64 26.19
CA PRO A 81 3.59 -6.83 25.41
C PRO A 81 3.65 -6.55 23.91
N LEU A 82 4.35 -7.39 23.17
CA LEU A 82 4.62 -7.19 21.73
C LEU A 82 3.34 -6.92 20.90
N LEU A 83 2.35 -7.81 21.03
CA LEU A 83 1.14 -7.73 20.24
C LEU A 83 0.30 -6.50 20.59
N GLN A 84 0.26 -6.14 21.89
CA GLN A 84 -0.43 -4.94 22.34
C GLN A 84 0.28 -3.68 21.84
N PHE A 85 1.61 -3.63 21.94
CA PHE A 85 2.40 -2.50 21.41
C PHE A 85 2.17 -2.28 19.92
N ILE A 86 2.22 -3.35 19.12
CA ILE A 86 2.02 -3.24 17.67
C ILE A 86 0.58 -2.78 17.35
N ASN A 87 -0.43 -3.31 18.06
CA ASN A 87 -1.81 -2.87 17.90
C ASN A 87 -1.99 -1.40 18.27
N ASP A 88 -1.46 -0.96 19.40
CA ASP A 88 -1.54 0.44 19.84
C ASP A 88 -0.81 1.39 18.90
N TRP A 89 0.36 0.99 18.40
CA TRP A 89 1.09 1.74 17.39
C TRP A 89 0.30 1.85 16.07
N LEU A 90 -0.28 0.74 15.61
CA LEU A 90 -1.12 0.75 14.40
C LEU A 90 -2.32 1.69 14.57
N ASP A 91 -3.04 1.59 15.69
CA ASP A 91 -4.31 2.27 15.91
C ASP A 91 -4.14 3.77 16.20
N LYS A 92 -3.05 4.14 16.90
CA LYS A 92 -2.87 5.52 17.39
C LYS A 92 -1.88 6.35 16.56
N VAL A 93 -0.98 5.69 15.84
CA VAL A 93 0.14 6.39 15.17
C VAL A 93 0.22 6.07 13.69
N HIS A 94 0.22 4.79 13.33
CA HIS A 94 0.54 4.36 11.97
C HIS A 94 -0.67 4.52 11.03
N ILE A 95 -1.88 4.44 11.55
CA ILE A 95 -3.14 4.66 10.81
C ILE A 95 -3.14 6.00 10.05
N HIS A 96 -2.53 7.05 10.62
CA HIS A 96 -2.45 8.38 10.00
C HIS A 96 -1.37 8.49 8.90
N LYS A 97 -0.56 7.45 8.69
CA LYS A 97 0.58 7.45 7.75
C LYS A 97 0.43 6.47 6.61
N ILE A 98 -0.56 5.60 6.66
CA ILE A 98 -0.77 4.53 5.70
C ILE A 98 -2.19 4.53 5.16
N GLN A 99 -2.39 3.91 4.01
CA GLN A 99 -3.73 3.73 3.45
C GLN A 99 -4.55 2.74 4.29
N GLU A 100 -5.86 2.94 4.32
CA GLU A 100 -6.83 2.12 5.07
C GLU A 100 -6.66 0.61 4.77
N SER A 101 -6.47 0.24 3.52
CA SER A 101 -6.22 -1.16 3.12
C SER A 101 -4.94 -1.76 3.71
N THR A 102 -3.88 -0.95 3.82
CA THR A 102 -2.61 -1.37 4.45
C THR A 102 -2.80 -1.56 5.96
N TYR A 103 -3.52 -0.64 6.61
CA TYR A 103 -3.84 -0.74 8.02
C TYR A 103 -4.58 -2.05 8.34
N TYR A 104 -5.67 -2.35 7.61
CA TYR A 104 -6.41 -3.61 7.84
C TYR A 104 -5.58 -4.85 7.49
N GLY A 105 -4.72 -4.76 6.47
CA GLY A 105 -3.77 -5.82 6.16
C GLY A 105 -2.80 -6.10 7.33
N TYR A 106 -2.30 -5.07 7.99
CA TYR A 106 -1.45 -5.21 9.17
C TYR A 106 -2.22 -5.74 10.37
N LYS A 107 -3.43 -5.22 10.64
CA LYS A 107 -4.30 -5.74 11.71
C LYS A 107 -4.63 -7.21 11.51
N GLY A 108 -4.91 -7.63 10.28
CA GLY A 108 -5.13 -9.03 9.94
C GLY A 108 -3.91 -9.92 10.24
N ARG A 109 -2.70 -9.46 9.95
CA ARG A 109 -1.47 -10.19 10.27
C ARG A 109 -1.24 -10.30 11.78
N VAL A 110 -1.41 -9.19 12.51
CA VAL A 110 -1.21 -9.18 13.98
C VAL A 110 -2.22 -10.09 14.65
N ASN A 111 -3.50 -9.97 14.31
CA ASN A 111 -4.58 -10.77 14.92
C ASN A 111 -4.68 -12.20 14.34
N GLY A 112 -3.97 -12.49 13.27
CA GLY A 112 -3.87 -13.81 12.63
C GLY A 112 -2.67 -14.60 13.16
N GLN A 113 -1.70 -14.86 12.27
CA GLN A 113 -0.55 -15.73 12.56
C GLN A 113 0.35 -15.22 13.71
N MET A 114 0.52 -13.88 13.85
CA MET A 114 1.31 -13.36 14.96
C MET A 114 0.67 -13.71 16.30
N LYS A 115 -0.66 -13.57 16.44
CA LYS A 115 -1.37 -13.93 17.68
C LYS A 115 -1.35 -15.43 17.96
N LYS A 116 -1.23 -16.27 16.94
CA LYS A 116 -1.12 -17.73 17.12
C LYS A 116 0.26 -18.15 17.63
N TYR A 117 1.31 -17.46 17.16
CA TYR A 117 2.69 -17.82 17.47
C TYR A 117 3.21 -17.14 18.75
N PHE A 118 2.99 -15.82 18.89
CA PHE A 118 3.48 -15.06 20.04
C PHE A 118 2.51 -15.16 21.20
N ASP A 119 2.98 -15.70 22.33
CA ASP A 119 2.24 -15.64 23.60
C ASP A 119 1.97 -14.17 23.98
N GLU A 120 0.83 -13.90 24.60
CA GLU A 120 0.43 -12.55 25.03
C GLU A 120 1.40 -11.94 26.07
N LYS A 121 2.20 -12.77 26.73
CA LYS A 121 3.21 -12.35 27.73
C LYS A 121 4.53 -11.94 27.10
N ILE A 122 4.78 -12.27 25.82
CA ILE A 122 6.02 -11.89 25.14
C ILE A 122 6.08 -10.37 25.04
N THR A 123 7.18 -9.82 25.54
CA THR A 123 7.43 -8.37 25.57
C THR A 123 8.35 -7.93 24.44
N LEU A 124 8.46 -6.62 24.22
CA LEU A 124 9.42 -6.06 23.26
C LEU A 124 10.88 -6.46 23.59
N ALA A 125 11.24 -6.55 24.88
CA ALA A 125 12.57 -6.98 25.34
C ALA A 125 12.89 -8.45 25.02
N ASP A 126 11.86 -9.29 24.93
CA ASP A 126 12.00 -10.71 24.61
C ASP A 126 12.19 -10.95 23.12
N CYS A 127 11.89 -9.96 22.27
CA CYS A 127 11.96 -10.08 20.83
C CYS A 127 13.41 -10.07 20.34
N LYS A 128 14.10 -11.18 20.51
CA LYS A 128 15.47 -11.41 20.02
C LYS A 128 15.44 -12.02 18.62
N PRO A 129 16.52 -11.89 17.82
CA PRO A 129 16.58 -12.45 16.46
C PRO A 129 16.17 -13.92 16.38
N ARG A 130 16.56 -14.77 17.36
CA ARG A 130 16.20 -16.19 17.41
C ARG A 130 14.68 -16.40 17.46
N LEU A 131 13.95 -15.59 18.25
CA LEU A 131 12.48 -15.69 18.34
C LEU A 131 11.83 -15.31 17.02
N ILE A 132 12.35 -14.30 16.34
CA ILE A 132 11.83 -13.85 15.03
C ILE A 132 12.11 -14.89 13.95
N HIS A 133 13.30 -15.52 13.94
CA HIS A 133 13.58 -16.63 13.02
C HIS A 133 12.62 -17.79 13.25
N GLY A 134 12.38 -18.19 14.50
CA GLY A 134 11.38 -19.22 14.82
C GLY A 134 9.96 -18.87 14.33
N PHE A 135 9.59 -17.59 14.39
CA PHE A 135 8.32 -17.14 13.78
C PHE A 135 8.30 -17.32 12.27
N TYR A 136 9.41 -17.05 11.56
CA TYR A 136 9.47 -17.27 10.12
C TYR A 136 9.39 -18.74 9.75
N ASP A 137 10.05 -19.60 10.54
CA ASP A 137 9.98 -21.04 10.34
C ASP A 137 8.54 -21.55 10.56
N TYR A 138 7.88 -21.10 11.62
CA TYR A 138 6.45 -21.36 11.84
C TYR A 138 5.58 -20.93 10.65
N LEU A 139 5.79 -19.73 10.08
CA LEU A 139 5.02 -19.27 8.93
C LEU A 139 5.22 -20.18 7.71
N ARG A 140 6.45 -20.65 7.49
CA ARG A 140 6.76 -21.60 6.41
C ARG A 140 6.11 -22.97 6.62
N GLU A 141 6.10 -23.45 7.85
CA GLU A 141 5.42 -24.70 8.24
C GLU A 141 3.90 -24.60 8.05
N GLU A 142 3.29 -23.43 8.31
CA GLU A 142 1.88 -23.15 8.02
C GLU A 142 1.58 -22.97 6.50
N GLY A 143 2.60 -23.06 5.63
CA GLY A 143 2.46 -22.98 4.18
C GLY A 143 2.55 -21.56 3.60
N ASP A 144 2.95 -20.57 4.39
CA ASP A 144 3.15 -19.20 3.90
C ASP A 144 4.41 -19.11 3.02
N ASN A 145 4.30 -18.39 1.91
CA ASN A 145 5.44 -18.14 1.00
C ASN A 145 6.36 -17.03 1.50
N GLU A 146 7.59 -16.96 0.95
CA GLU A 146 8.59 -15.95 1.35
C GLU A 146 8.12 -14.50 1.19
N GLN A 147 7.20 -14.20 0.25
CA GLN A 147 6.61 -12.88 0.11
C GLN A 147 5.72 -12.52 1.32
N THR A 148 4.99 -13.50 1.85
CA THR A 148 4.18 -13.32 3.08
C THR A 148 5.10 -13.12 4.28
N VAL A 149 6.15 -13.94 4.42
CA VAL A 149 7.16 -13.79 5.48
C VAL A 149 7.81 -12.41 5.42
N LEU A 150 8.16 -11.91 4.22
CA LEU A 150 8.69 -10.57 4.01
C LEU A 150 7.71 -9.46 4.44
N HIS A 151 6.41 -9.66 4.28
CA HIS A 151 5.42 -8.70 4.79
C HIS A 151 5.42 -8.63 6.33
N TYR A 152 5.57 -9.75 7.02
CA TYR A 152 5.72 -9.78 8.48
C TYR A 152 7.04 -9.14 8.92
N HIS A 153 8.14 -9.43 8.21
CA HIS A 153 9.43 -8.79 8.46
C HIS A 153 9.32 -7.25 8.40
N ASN A 154 8.72 -6.72 7.34
CA ASN A 154 8.57 -5.28 7.16
C ASN A 154 7.67 -4.64 8.23
N LEU A 155 6.59 -5.32 8.65
CA LEU A 155 5.71 -4.87 9.73
C LEU A 155 6.47 -4.77 11.05
N LEU A 156 7.16 -5.85 11.44
CA LEU A 156 7.94 -5.91 12.67
C LEU A 156 9.08 -4.88 12.66
N HIS A 157 9.84 -4.81 11.55
CA HIS A 157 10.93 -3.83 11.41
C HIS A 157 10.43 -2.40 11.63
N THR A 158 9.30 -2.03 11.00
CA THR A 158 8.74 -0.68 11.11
C THR A 158 8.22 -0.38 12.52
N ALA A 159 7.61 -1.37 13.18
CA ALA A 159 7.14 -1.24 14.56
C ALA A 159 8.30 -1.08 15.55
N PHE A 160 9.37 -1.86 15.40
CA PHE A 160 10.56 -1.73 16.23
C PHE A 160 11.33 -0.43 15.97
N GLU A 161 11.41 0.05 14.73
CA GLU A 161 11.95 1.38 14.42
C GLU A 161 11.15 2.49 15.12
N TYR A 162 9.84 2.33 15.24
CA TYR A 162 9.04 3.27 16.03
C TYR A 162 9.37 3.16 17.52
N ALA A 163 9.54 1.94 18.07
CA ALA A 163 9.94 1.75 19.46
C ALA A 163 11.29 2.41 19.79
N ILE A 164 12.27 2.32 18.89
CA ILE A 164 13.56 3.04 19.00
C ILE A 164 13.37 4.55 19.05
N ARG A 165 12.61 5.10 18.09
CA ARG A 165 12.33 6.56 18.04
C ARG A 165 11.60 7.09 19.27
N GLN A 166 10.90 6.22 19.99
CA GLN A 166 10.23 6.54 21.24
C GLN A 166 11.10 6.21 22.49
N GLU A 167 12.37 5.84 22.29
CA GLU A 167 13.30 5.48 23.37
C GLU A 167 12.80 4.31 24.24
N ILE A 168 11.92 3.44 23.67
CA ILE A 168 11.41 2.23 24.33
C ILE A 168 12.45 1.11 24.25
N LEU A 169 13.18 1.03 23.13
CA LEU A 169 14.26 0.08 22.88
C LEU A 169 15.52 0.83 22.49
N GLU A 170 16.69 0.28 22.82
CA GLU A 170 17.99 0.84 22.43
C GLU A 170 18.40 0.48 21.00
N TYR A 171 17.99 -0.69 20.52
CA TYR A 171 18.30 -1.19 19.17
C TYR A 171 17.13 -1.97 18.57
N ASN A 172 17.08 -1.99 17.26
CA ASN A 172 16.07 -2.75 16.52
C ASN A 172 16.54 -4.21 16.35
N PRO A 173 15.87 -5.20 16.96
CA PRO A 173 16.27 -6.61 16.83
C PRO A 173 16.22 -7.10 15.38
N MET A 174 15.38 -6.51 14.54
CA MET A 174 15.23 -6.87 13.14
C MET A 174 16.48 -6.59 12.29
N ASN A 175 17.37 -5.70 12.73
CA ASN A 175 18.63 -5.41 12.02
C ASN A 175 19.60 -6.60 12.04
N LYS A 176 19.39 -7.56 12.96
CA LYS A 176 20.16 -8.82 13.06
C LYS A 176 19.39 -10.03 12.54
N VAL A 177 18.19 -9.82 12.02
CA VAL A 177 17.36 -10.88 11.41
C VAL A 177 17.57 -10.85 9.90
N GLU A 178 17.91 -11.99 9.32
CA GLU A 178 18.05 -12.12 7.88
C GLU A 178 16.72 -11.81 7.19
N ARG A 179 16.81 -10.91 6.20
CA ARG A 179 15.62 -10.51 5.43
C ARG A 179 15.22 -11.64 4.48
N PRO A 180 13.93 -12.08 4.49
CA PRO A 180 13.45 -13.10 3.57
C PRO A 180 13.73 -12.73 2.11
N GLN A 181 14.33 -13.67 1.37
CA GLN A 181 14.66 -13.51 -0.04
C GLN A 181 13.46 -13.93 -0.90
N VAL A 182 12.94 -13.00 -1.65
CA VAL A 182 11.80 -13.25 -2.54
C VAL A 182 12.29 -13.31 -3.98
N LYS A 183 12.06 -14.45 -4.63
CA LYS A 183 12.30 -14.55 -6.08
C LYS A 183 11.36 -13.58 -6.79
N LYS A 184 11.92 -12.74 -7.66
CA LYS A 184 11.13 -11.79 -8.44
C LYS A 184 10.14 -12.57 -9.29
N PHE A 185 8.85 -12.32 -9.08
CA PHE A 185 7.82 -12.93 -9.90
C PHE A 185 7.85 -12.29 -11.30
N VAL A 186 8.08 -13.09 -12.31
CA VAL A 186 7.95 -12.68 -13.70
C VAL A 186 6.51 -12.94 -14.11
N GLY A 187 5.72 -11.88 -14.24
CA GLY A 187 4.34 -11.97 -14.70
C GLY A 187 4.29 -12.49 -16.13
N GLY A 188 3.36 -13.41 -16.42
CA GLY A 188 3.05 -13.78 -17.78
C GLY A 188 2.42 -12.60 -18.52
N PHE A 189 2.70 -12.46 -19.80
CA PHE A 189 1.98 -11.54 -20.67
C PHE A 189 1.46 -12.29 -21.90
N TYR A 190 0.37 -11.83 -22.47
CA TYR A 190 -0.26 -12.41 -23.65
C TYR A 190 0.31 -11.81 -24.94
N SER A 191 0.41 -12.64 -25.98
CA SER A 191 0.62 -12.18 -27.35
C SER A 191 -0.61 -11.44 -27.88
N VAL A 192 -0.46 -10.80 -29.05
CA VAL A 192 -1.60 -10.13 -29.73
C VAL A 192 -2.74 -11.11 -29.99
N ASP A 193 -2.44 -12.34 -30.41
CA ASP A 193 -3.45 -13.35 -30.75
C ASP A 193 -4.15 -13.88 -29.49
N GLU A 194 -3.39 -14.10 -28.39
CA GLU A 194 -4.00 -14.46 -27.09
C GLU A 194 -4.92 -13.34 -26.57
N VAL A 195 -4.54 -12.07 -26.75
CA VAL A 195 -5.41 -10.93 -26.39
C VAL A 195 -6.67 -10.90 -27.23
N LYS A 196 -6.59 -11.07 -28.56
CA LYS A 196 -7.76 -11.13 -29.44
C LYS A 196 -8.71 -12.26 -29.03
N THR A 197 -8.15 -13.46 -28.77
CA THR A 197 -8.93 -14.61 -28.30
C THR A 197 -9.60 -14.32 -26.96
N LEU A 198 -8.88 -13.72 -26.00
CA LEU A 198 -9.45 -13.35 -24.71
C LEU A 198 -10.60 -12.36 -24.84
N LEU A 199 -10.44 -11.31 -25.66
CA LEU A 199 -11.49 -10.31 -25.86
C LEU A 199 -12.73 -10.92 -26.51
N GLU A 200 -12.57 -11.84 -27.48
CA GLU A 200 -13.67 -12.54 -28.12
C GLU A 200 -14.43 -13.45 -27.13
N CYS A 201 -13.70 -14.29 -26.39
CA CYS A 201 -14.28 -15.20 -25.40
C CYS A 201 -14.97 -14.47 -24.23
N ALA A 202 -14.57 -13.24 -23.93
CA ALA A 202 -15.10 -12.46 -22.82
C ALA A 202 -16.30 -11.58 -23.17
N LYS A 203 -16.69 -11.43 -24.45
CA LYS A 203 -17.72 -10.46 -24.93
C LYS A 203 -19.02 -10.45 -24.13
N ASP A 204 -19.50 -11.62 -23.73
CA ASP A 204 -20.75 -11.77 -22.98
C ASP A 204 -20.52 -11.96 -21.48
N ASP A 205 -19.28 -11.88 -21.02
CA ASP A 205 -18.92 -12.03 -19.61
C ASP A 205 -19.05 -10.72 -18.86
N LEU A 206 -19.42 -10.78 -17.57
CA LEU A 206 -19.54 -9.62 -16.69
C LEU A 206 -18.24 -8.82 -16.58
N ILE A 207 -17.08 -9.47 -16.71
CA ILE A 207 -15.78 -8.82 -16.62
C ILE A 207 -15.19 -8.40 -17.98
N TYR A 208 -15.98 -8.42 -19.06
CA TYR A 208 -15.53 -8.00 -20.38
C TYR A 208 -14.97 -6.56 -20.36
N ILE A 209 -15.75 -5.59 -19.90
CA ILE A 209 -15.31 -4.20 -19.82
C ILE A 209 -14.10 -4.01 -18.90
N PRO A 210 -14.04 -4.62 -17.70
CA PRO A 210 -12.79 -4.72 -16.93
C PRO A 210 -11.59 -5.21 -17.73
N ILE A 211 -11.72 -6.28 -18.53
CA ILE A 211 -10.64 -6.82 -19.38
C ILE A 211 -10.23 -5.81 -20.45
N VAL A 212 -11.21 -5.25 -21.17
CA VAL A 212 -10.99 -4.22 -22.20
C VAL A 212 -10.17 -3.05 -21.64
N LEU A 213 -10.60 -2.47 -20.52
CA LEU A 213 -9.91 -1.33 -19.89
C LEU A 213 -8.50 -1.70 -19.40
N ALA A 214 -8.30 -2.93 -18.90
CA ALA A 214 -6.98 -3.39 -18.47
C ALA A 214 -6.03 -3.59 -19.66
N VAL A 215 -6.53 -4.11 -20.78
CA VAL A 215 -5.72 -4.36 -22.00
C VAL A 215 -5.42 -3.07 -22.75
N TYR A 216 -6.45 -2.27 -23.07
CA TYR A 216 -6.27 -1.07 -23.89
C TYR A 216 -5.61 0.08 -23.14
N CYS A 217 -5.97 0.31 -21.88
CA CYS A 217 -5.47 1.44 -21.08
C CYS A 217 -4.42 1.06 -20.02
N GLY A 218 -4.11 -0.22 -19.88
CA GLY A 218 -3.18 -0.72 -18.86
C GLY A 218 -3.58 -0.36 -17.43
N LEU A 219 -4.90 -0.25 -17.14
CA LEU A 219 -5.39 0.17 -15.83
C LEU A 219 -5.16 -0.91 -14.76
N ARG A 220 -4.89 -0.46 -13.54
CA ARG A 220 -4.91 -1.37 -12.38
C ARG A 220 -6.35 -1.83 -12.10
N ARG A 221 -6.54 -3.04 -11.55
CA ARG A 221 -7.88 -3.55 -11.20
C ARG A 221 -8.72 -2.55 -10.42
N SER A 222 -8.12 -1.86 -9.45
CA SER A 222 -8.82 -0.85 -8.65
C SER A 222 -9.20 0.41 -9.43
N GLU A 223 -8.40 0.82 -10.41
CA GLU A 223 -8.67 1.94 -11.32
C GLU A 223 -9.79 1.57 -12.30
N VAL A 224 -9.74 0.36 -12.86
CA VAL A 224 -10.81 -0.19 -13.72
C VAL A 224 -12.17 -0.15 -13.02
N LEU A 225 -12.24 -0.69 -11.81
CA LEU A 225 -13.48 -0.76 -11.04
C LEU A 225 -13.89 0.57 -10.40
N GLY A 226 -13.00 1.56 -10.40
CA GLY A 226 -13.28 2.90 -9.91
C GLY A 226 -13.62 3.89 -11.03
N LEU A 227 -13.62 3.47 -12.30
CA LEU A 227 -13.90 4.37 -13.41
C LEU A 227 -15.38 4.76 -13.45
N SER A 228 -15.65 6.06 -13.56
CA SER A 228 -16.99 6.63 -13.69
C SER A 228 -17.25 7.17 -15.11
N TRP A 229 -18.50 7.23 -15.52
CA TRP A 229 -18.91 7.79 -16.80
C TRP A 229 -18.59 9.29 -16.89
N SER A 230 -18.70 10.02 -15.78
CA SER A 230 -18.32 11.44 -15.70
C SER A 230 -16.83 11.71 -15.99
N ASN A 231 -15.98 10.69 -15.86
CA ASN A 231 -14.56 10.75 -16.19
C ASN A 231 -14.27 10.37 -17.66
N ILE A 232 -15.29 10.11 -18.48
CA ILE A 232 -15.16 9.77 -19.90
C ILE A 232 -15.81 10.87 -20.74
N ASP A 233 -14.98 11.63 -21.42
CA ASP A 233 -15.40 12.66 -22.36
C ASP A 233 -15.43 12.07 -23.79
N PHE A 234 -16.61 11.73 -24.26
CA PHE A 234 -16.83 11.16 -25.59
C PHE A 234 -16.73 12.20 -26.71
N GLU A 235 -16.86 13.49 -26.41
CA GLU A 235 -16.75 14.58 -27.39
C GLU A 235 -15.28 14.85 -27.73
N ASN A 236 -14.44 14.91 -26.70
CA ASN A 236 -12.99 15.18 -26.84
C ASN A 236 -12.13 13.90 -26.84
N ASP A 237 -12.74 12.73 -26.91
CA ASP A 237 -12.06 11.41 -26.88
C ASP A 237 -11.07 11.27 -25.73
N LYS A 238 -11.51 11.58 -24.50
CA LYS A 238 -10.62 11.60 -23.33
C LYS A 238 -11.17 10.78 -22.17
N ILE A 239 -10.29 10.00 -21.56
CA ILE A 239 -10.58 9.26 -20.32
C ILE A 239 -9.67 9.79 -19.22
N LEU A 240 -10.23 10.18 -18.08
CA LEU A 240 -9.50 10.63 -16.89
C LEU A 240 -9.51 9.53 -15.83
N ILE A 241 -8.32 9.14 -15.36
CA ILE A 241 -8.18 8.21 -14.23
C ILE A 241 -7.91 9.03 -12.98
N GLY A 242 -8.92 9.11 -12.11
CA GLY A 242 -8.87 9.90 -10.87
C GLY A 242 -9.41 9.17 -9.65
N GLN A 243 -10.04 8.00 -9.85
CA GLN A 243 -10.71 7.24 -8.81
C GLN A 243 -10.25 5.79 -8.78
N LYS A 244 -10.44 5.13 -7.64
CA LYS A 244 -10.18 3.69 -7.47
C LYS A 244 -11.24 3.04 -6.60
N SER A 245 -11.57 1.79 -6.89
CA SER A 245 -12.43 0.96 -6.05
C SER A 245 -11.58 0.09 -5.12
N LEU A 246 -11.91 0.10 -3.84
CA LEU A 246 -11.21 -0.63 -2.79
C LEU A 246 -12.19 -1.46 -1.98
N GLU A 247 -11.78 -2.65 -1.56
CA GLU A 247 -12.45 -3.40 -0.49
C GLU A 247 -11.75 -3.11 0.83
N VAL A 248 -12.50 -2.60 1.80
CA VAL A 248 -12.01 -2.24 3.14
C VAL A 248 -12.90 -2.87 4.21
N VAL A 249 -12.33 -3.13 5.37
CA VAL A 249 -13.11 -3.65 6.50
C VAL A 249 -13.60 -2.48 7.34
N ARG A 250 -14.93 -2.30 7.44
CA ARG A 250 -15.58 -1.33 8.34
C ARG A 250 -16.53 -2.05 9.26
N ASN A 251 -16.38 -1.85 10.57
CA ASN A 251 -17.20 -2.51 11.59
C ASN A 251 -17.23 -4.05 11.43
N GLY A 252 -16.08 -4.65 11.14
CA GLY A 252 -15.94 -6.10 10.94
C GLY A 252 -16.52 -6.66 9.65
N LYS A 253 -17.08 -5.81 8.78
CA LYS A 253 -17.65 -6.22 7.47
C LYS A 253 -16.80 -5.69 6.32
N MET A 254 -16.63 -6.50 5.29
CA MET A 254 -16.01 -6.06 4.04
C MET A 254 -16.96 -5.12 3.28
N VAL A 255 -16.52 -3.91 3.01
CA VAL A 255 -17.28 -2.87 2.29
C VAL A 255 -16.46 -2.41 1.10
N GLN A 256 -17.10 -2.32 -0.07
CA GLN A 256 -16.48 -1.72 -1.25
C GLN A 256 -16.74 -0.20 -1.25
N ILE A 257 -15.67 0.56 -1.42
CA ILE A 257 -15.72 2.03 -1.50
C ILE A 257 -15.06 2.53 -2.79
N ILE A 258 -15.55 3.65 -3.29
CA ILE A 258 -14.90 4.43 -4.35
C ILE A 258 -14.14 5.56 -3.66
N SER A 259 -12.87 5.72 -3.97
CA SER A 259 -11.97 6.70 -3.37
C SER A 259 -11.30 7.54 -4.44
N ASP A 260 -11.30 8.86 -4.24
CA ASP A 260 -10.58 9.84 -5.07
C ASP A 260 -9.11 9.98 -4.63
N GLU A 261 -8.74 9.34 -3.52
CA GLU A 261 -7.37 9.34 -3.02
C GLU A 261 -6.48 8.41 -3.83
N MET A 262 -5.81 8.97 -4.82
CA MET A 262 -4.78 8.24 -5.57
C MET A 262 -3.49 8.17 -4.76
N LYS A 263 -2.76 7.06 -4.88
CA LYS A 263 -1.53 6.80 -4.09
C LYS A 263 -0.42 7.82 -4.40
N THR A 264 -0.38 8.34 -5.61
CA THR A 264 0.61 9.32 -6.09
C THR A 264 -0.03 10.24 -7.12
N GLU A 265 0.50 11.45 -7.32
CA GLU A 265 0.07 12.35 -8.41
C GLU A 265 0.20 11.68 -9.78
N SER A 266 1.24 10.87 -10.00
CA SER A 266 1.43 10.12 -11.25
C SER A 266 0.31 9.09 -11.52
N SER A 267 -0.51 8.76 -10.52
CA SER A 267 -1.68 7.90 -10.70
C SER A 267 -2.86 8.64 -11.34
N ARG A 268 -2.91 9.98 -11.23
CA ARG A 268 -3.87 10.81 -11.96
C ARG A 268 -3.31 11.04 -13.37
N ARG A 269 -3.97 10.48 -14.35
CA ARG A 269 -3.56 10.58 -15.77
C ARG A 269 -4.77 10.57 -16.67
N SER A 270 -4.58 11.07 -17.89
CA SER A 270 -5.61 11.02 -18.92
C SER A 270 -5.08 10.28 -20.17
N PHE A 271 -5.98 9.60 -20.82
CA PHE A 271 -5.75 8.92 -22.09
C PHE A 271 -6.55 9.58 -23.19
N LYS A 272 -5.99 9.58 -24.40
CA LYS A 272 -6.79 9.78 -25.61
C LYS A 272 -7.48 8.45 -25.93
N MET A 273 -8.79 8.47 -26.03
CA MET A 273 -9.60 7.30 -26.36
C MET A 273 -9.48 7.01 -27.87
N ILE A 274 -9.18 5.77 -28.21
CA ILE A 274 -9.16 5.32 -29.61
C ILE A 274 -10.56 4.94 -30.06
N PRO A 275 -10.85 4.99 -31.40
CA PRO A 275 -12.20 4.74 -31.92
C PRO A 275 -12.81 3.41 -31.45
N GLU A 276 -12.05 2.33 -31.48
CA GLU A 276 -12.50 0.98 -31.09
C GLU A 276 -12.94 0.95 -29.63
N LEU A 277 -12.16 1.58 -28.72
CA LEU A 277 -12.52 1.66 -27.31
C LEU A 277 -13.75 2.53 -27.08
N LYS A 278 -13.91 3.62 -27.87
CA LYS A 278 -15.08 4.48 -27.82
C LYS A 278 -16.35 3.72 -28.17
N GLU A 279 -16.34 2.95 -29.26
CA GLU A 279 -17.47 2.12 -29.70
C GLU A 279 -17.85 1.10 -28.62
N ILE A 280 -16.89 0.38 -28.06
CA ILE A 280 -17.11 -0.59 -26.99
C ILE A 280 -17.75 0.07 -25.75
N LEU A 281 -17.25 1.24 -25.34
CA LEU A 281 -17.76 1.94 -24.16
C LEU A 281 -19.16 2.53 -24.41
N LEU A 282 -19.45 3.05 -25.60
CA LEU A 282 -20.78 3.53 -25.98
C LEU A 282 -21.80 2.38 -25.96
N ALA A 283 -21.49 1.26 -26.62
CA ALA A 283 -22.36 0.05 -26.62
C ALA A 283 -22.58 -0.46 -25.16
N HIS A 284 -21.55 -0.42 -24.32
CA HIS A 284 -21.69 -0.78 -22.92
C HIS A 284 -22.61 0.18 -22.14
N LYS A 285 -22.49 1.48 -22.39
CA LYS A 285 -23.36 2.50 -21.77
C LYS A 285 -24.82 2.28 -22.16
N GLU A 286 -25.10 2.01 -23.42
CA GLU A 286 -26.45 1.65 -23.90
C GLU A 286 -26.97 0.37 -23.23
N ARG A 287 -26.13 -0.65 -23.11
CA ARG A 287 -26.51 -1.91 -22.42
C ARG A 287 -26.87 -1.64 -20.94
N GLN A 288 -26.15 -0.80 -20.23
CA GLN A 288 -26.50 -0.42 -18.87
C GLN A 288 -27.85 0.32 -18.79
N GLU A 289 -28.15 1.18 -19.76
CA GLU A 289 -29.45 1.87 -19.84
C GLU A 289 -30.61 0.86 -20.08
N LEU A 290 -30.38 -0.17 -20.92
CA LEU A 290 -31.36 -1.27 -21.11
C LEU A 290 -31.60 -2.02 -19.81
N TYR A 291 -30.56 -2.42 -19.10
CA TYR A 291 -30.72 -3.08 -17.79
C TYR A 291 -31.45 -2.19 -16.78
N ARG A 292 -31.19 -0.89 -16.76
CA ARG A 292 -31.90 0.07 -15.90
C ARG A 292 -33.39 0.11 -16.21
N LYS A 293 -33.78 0.07 -17.49
CA LYS A 293 -35.17 0.02 -17.93
C LYS A 293 -35.83 -1.32 -17.60
N GLU A 294 -35.13 -2.42 -17.79
CA GLU A 294 -35.60 -3.79 -17.54
C GLU A 294 -35.84 -4.04 -16.03
N PHE A 295 -34.82 -3.78 -15.20
CA PHE A 295 -34.87 -4.07 -13.76
C PHE A 295 -35.56 -2.99 -12.92
N ARG A 296 -35.79 -1.80 -13.44
CA ARG A 296 -36.59 -0.71 -12.83
C ARG A 296 -36.28 -0.46 -11.34
N LYS A 297 -37.21 -0.90 -10.45
CA LYS A 297 -37.10 -0.73 -8.99
C LYS A 297 -36.01 -1.60 -8.38
N SER A 298 -35.67 -2.71 -8.98
CA SER A 298 -34.62 -3.61 -8.53
C SER A 298 -33.21 -3.15 -8.91
N TYR A 299 -33.10 -2.17 -9.82
CA TYR A 299 -31.80 -1.62 -10.21
C TYR A 299 -31.25 -0.68 -9.13
N ASN A 300 -29.99 -0.93 -8.73
CA ASN A 300 -29.30 -0.10 -7.73
C ASN A 300 -28.91 1.25 -8.32
N LYS A 301 -29.62 2.31 -7.89
CA LYS A 301 -29.40 3.68 -8.38
C LYS A 301 -28.20 4.41 -7.73
N LYS A 302 -27.57 3.79 -6.75
CA LYS A 302 -26.44 4.41 -6.03
C LYS A 302 -25.19 4.57 -6.93
N TYR A 303 -25.03 3.70 -7.90
CA TYR A 303 -23.82 3.61 -8.72
C TYR A 303 -24.08 3.91 -10.20
N LEU A 304 -25.04 4.81 -10.50
CA LEU A 304 -25.44 5.16 -11.87
C LEU A 304 -24.30 5.73 -12.74
N ASP A 305 -23.32 6.37 -12.10
CA ASP A 305 -22.16 6.95 -12.79
C ASP A 305 -21.00 5.95 -12.95
N MET A 306 -21.12 4.72 -12.45
CA MET A 306 -20.02 3.75 -12.51
C MET A 306 -20.05 2.93 -13.80
N VAL A 307 -18.87 2.78 -14.42
CA VAL A 307 -18.69 2.00 -15.66
C VAL A 307 -18.79 0.49 -15.39
N CYS A 308 -18.20 0.01 -14.30
CA CYS A 308 -18.11 -1.41 -13.99
C CYS A 308 -19.15 -1.82 -12.92
N VAL A 309 -20.39 -2.01 -13.35
CA VAL A 309 -21.48 -2.54 -12.53
C VAL A 309 -22.06 -3.82 -13.13
N ASN A 310 -22.71 -4.63 -12.30
CA ASN A 310 -23.47 -5.81 -12.76
C ASN A 310 -24.83 -5.40 -13.39
N PRO A 311 -25.60 -6.32 -13.99
CA PRO A 311 -26.90 -6.00 -14.60
C PRO A 311 -27.91 -5.37 -13.64
N LEU A 312 -27.79 -5.56 -12.32
CA LEU A 312 -28.63 -4.95 -11.31
C LEU A 312 -28.10 -3.59 -10.80
N GLY A 313 -26.98 -3.08 -11.36
CA GLY A 313 -26.38 -1.81 -10.99
C GLY A 313 -25.48 -1.83 -9.76
N ASP A 314 -25.14 -3.00 -9.22
CA ASP A 314 -24.19 -3.11 -8.12
C ASP A 314 -22.75 -3.12 -8.61
N LEU A 315 -21.84 -2.57 -7.81
CA LEU A 315 -20.41 -2.58 -8.13
C LEU A 315 -19.87 -4.01 -8.28
N ILE A 316 -19.10 -4.24 -9.33
CA ILE A 316 -18.33 -5.48 -9.46
C ILE A 316 -17.25 -5.49 -8.39
N LYS A 317 -17.23 -6.54 -7.55
CA LYS A 317 -16.25 -6.65 -6.45
C LYS A 317 -14.85 -6.97 -6.99
N PRO A 318 -13.78 -6.38 -6.43
CA PRO A 318 -12.40 -6.76 -6.75
C PRO A 318 -12.10 -8.24 -6.54
N SER A 319 -12.69 -8.84 -5.48
CA SER A 319 -12.59 -10.27 -5.17
C SER A 319 -13.26 -11.13 -6.23
N TYR A 320 -14.38 -10.69 -6.81
CA TYR A 320 -15.06 -11.39 -7.90
C TYR A 320 -14.14 -11.52 -9.13
N ILE A 321 -13.52 -10.41 -9.57
CA ILE A 321 -12.57 -10.46 -10.70
C ILE A 321 -11.44 -11.45 -10.42
N THR A 322 -10.87 -11.43 -9.21
CA THR A 322 -9.76 -12.32 -8.83
C THR A 322 -10.15 -13.79 -8.89
N ALA A 323 -11.37 -14.14 -8.50
CA ALA A 323 -11.85 -15.51 -8.49
C ALA A 323 -12.41 -15.98 -9.86
N HIS A 324 -13.01 -15.05 -10.63
CA HIS A 324 -13.70 -15.38 -11.88
C HIS A 324 -12.76 -15.40 -13.09
N PHE A 325 -11.79 -14.47 -13.18
CA PHE A 325 -10.90 -14.35 -14.32
C PHE A 325 -10.13 -15.65 -14.62
N PRO A 326 -9.50 -16.33 -13.64
CA PRO A 326 -8.84 -17.61 -13.91
C PRO A 326 -9.81 -18.69 -14.48
N LYS A 327 -11.04 -18.72 -13.98
CA LYS A 327 -12.07 -19.65 -14.47
C LYS A 327 -12.49 -19.37 -15.92
N LEU A 328 -12.57 -18.07 -16.28
CA LEU A 328 -12.83 -17.65 -17.66
C LEU A 328 -11.69 -18.13 -18.59
N LEU A 329 -10.44 -17.98 -18.17
CA LEU A 329 -9.27 -18.43 -18.94
C LEU A 329 -9.28 -19.96 -19.12
N GLU A 330 -9.48 -20.70 -18.04
CA GLU A 330 -9.53 -22.15 -18.03
C GLU A 330 -10.64 -22.70 -18.96
N LYS A 331 -11.86 -22.14 -18.84
CA LYS A 331 -13.02 -22.49 -19.67
C LYS A 331 -12.74 -22.35 -21.16
N ASN A 332 -11.91 -21.39 -21.55
CA ASN A 332 -11.61 -21.09 -22.96
C ASN A 332 -10.23 -21.59 -23.40
N GLY A 333 -9.56 -22.45 -22.61
CA GLY A 333 -8.27 -23.03 -22.96
C GLY A 333 -7.13 -22.02 -23.04
N LEU A 334 -7.29 -20.83 -22.42
CA LEU A 334 -6.28 -19.80 -22.39
C LEU A 334 -5.27 -20.06 -21.27
N ARG A 335 -4.02 -19.68 -21.50
CA ARG A 335 -2.95 -19.77 -20.51
C ARG A 335 -3.29 -18.97 -19.25
N ASN A 336 -3.11 -19.55 -18.08
CA ASN A 336 -3.45 -18.90 -16.82
C ASN A 336 -2.49 -17.74 -16.53
N ILE A 337 -3.06 -16.54 -16.44
CA ILE A 337 -2.41 -15.31 -15.97
C ILE A 337 -3.29 -14.62 -14.94
N ARG A 338 -2.72 -13.74 -14.12
CA ARG A 338 -3.52 -12.93 -13.19
C ARG A 338 -4.17 -11.76 -13.93
N PHE A 339 -5.30 -11.26 -13.47
CA PHE A 339 -5.94 -10.06 -14.05
C PHE A 339 -4.96 -8.86 -14.13
N HIS A 340 -4.07 -8.71 -13.14
CA HIS A 340 -3.07 -7.65 -13.17
C HIS A 340 -2.04 -7.81 -14.30
N ASP A 341 -1.82 -9.02 -14.77
CA ASP A 341 -0.88 -9.31 -15.85
C ASP A 341 -1.39 -8.82 -17.22
N LEU A 342 -2.70 -8.48 -17.36
CA LEU A 342 -3.23 -7.76 -18.52
C LEU A 342 -2.60 -6.36 -18.66
N ARG A 343 -2.28 -5.71 -17.56
CA ARG A 343 -1.51 -4.47 -17.59
C ARG A 343 -0.05 -4.70 -17.99
N HIS A 344 0.56 -5.81 -17.60
CA HIS A 344 1.87 -6.22 -18.10
C HIS A 344 1.80 -6.56 -19.59
N THR A 345 0.72 -7.19 -20.05
CA THR A 345 0.45 -7.42 -21.46
C THR A 345 0.38 -6.10 -22.24
N CYS A 346 -0.41 -5.12 -21.78
CA CYS A 346 -0.45 -3.79 -22.38
C CYS A 346 0.95 -3.16 -22.49
N ALA A 347 1.74 -3.22 -21.43
CA ALA A 347 3.09 -2.70 -21.42
C ALA A 347 4.00 -3.42 -22.43
N SER A 348 3.97 -4.76 -22.48
CA SER A 348 4.77 -5.57 -23.39
C SER A 348 4.40 -5.33 -24.85
N LEU A 349 3.12 -5.16 -25.17
CA LEU A 349 2.66 -4.80 -26.51
C LEU A 349 3.12 -3.41 -26.92
N LEU A 350 3.10 -2.42 -26.01
CA LEU A 350 3.63 -1.08 -26.30
C LEU A 350 5.15 -1.10 -26.54
N VAL A 351 5.86 -1.97 -25.82
CA VAL A 351 7.30 -2.19 -26.04
C VAL A 351 7.55 -2.83 -27.41
N SER A 352 6.80 -3.85 -27.81
CA SER A 352 6.95 -4.49 -29.13
C SER A 352 6.62 -3.55 -30.30
N LEU A 353 5.88 -2.48 -30.02
CA LEU A 353 5.61 -1.37 -30.97
C LEU A 353 6.68 -0.27 -30.91
N GLU A 354 7.80 -0.50 -30.25
CA GLU A 354 8.92 0.44 -30.07
C GLU A 354 8.52 1.80 -29.43
N VAL A 355 7.43 1.84 -28.65
CA VAL A 355 7.00 3.04 -27.94
C VAL A 355 8.03 3.43 -26.88
N ASN A 356 8.40 4.71 -26.84
CA ASN A 356 9.40 5.20 -25.89
C ASN A 356 9.03 4.87 -24.42
N MET A 357 10.01 4.40 -23.65
CA MET A 357 9.85 4.00 -22.24
C MET A 357 9.19 5.04 -21.35
N LYS A 358 9.54 6.33 -21.51
CA LYS A 358 8.94 7.43 -20.73
C LYS A 358 7.45 7.60 -21.07
N VAL A 359 7.08 7.37 -22.32
CA VAL A 359 5.68 7.40 -22.77
C VAL A 359 4.93 6.22 -22.14
N ILE A 360 5.48 5.02 -22.17
CA ILE A 360 4.90 3.84 -21.52
C ILE A 360 4.75 4.04 -20.02
N GLN A 361 5.78 4.58 -19.35
CA GLN A 361 5.72 4.90 -17.93
C GLN A 361 4.57 5.86 -17.59
N LYS A 362 4.44 6.93 -18.37
CA LYS A 362 3.36 7.93 -18.22
C LYS A 362 2.00 7.32 -18.54
N TYR A 363 1.90 6.54 -19.61
CA TYR A 363 0.70 5.83 -20.02
C TYR A 363 0.17 4.90 -18.92
N LEU A 364 1.04 4.10 -18.36
CA LEU A 364 0.69 3.19 -17.29
C LEU A 364 0.54 3.88 -15.92
N GLY A 365 1.14 5.06 -15.71
CA GLY A 365 1.18 5.73 -14.40
C GLY A 365 2.05 4.96 -13.39
N HIS A 366 3.26 4.56 -13.82
CA HIS A 366 4.26 3.97 -12.92
C HIS A 366 5.02 5.07 -12.20
N SER A 367 4.97 5.07 -10.88
CA SER A 367 5.73 6.01 -10.05
C SER A 367 7.23 5.76 -10.07
N ASN A 368 7.67 4.54 -10.40
CA ASN A 368 9.06 4.16 -10.51
C ASN A 368 9.37 3.59 -11.90
N MET A 369 10.46 4.07 -12.51
CA MET A 369 10.92 3.64 -13.83
C MET A 369 11.40 2.17 -13.83
N SER A 370 11.91 1.67 -12.69
CA SER A 370 12.35 0.28 -12.55
C SER A 370 11.23 -0.72 -12.88
N THR A 371 9.98 -0.40 -12.52
CA THR A 371 8.81 -1.26 -12.82
C THR A 371 8.58 -1.41 -14.33
N THR A 372 8.86 -0.36 -15.11
CA THR A 372 8.76 -0.40 -16.57
C THR A 372 9.99 -1.07 -17.17
N ALA A 373 11.19 -0.79 -16.65
CA ALA A 373 12.45 -1.37 -17.07
C ALA A 373 12.48 -2.90 -16.89
N ASP A 374 11.86 -3.41 -15.83
CA ASP A 374 11.72 -4.84 -15.58
C ASP A 374 10.97 -5.58 -16.71
N ILE A 375 10.01 -4.94 -17.35
CA ILE A 375 9.26 -5.50 -18.49
C ILE A 375 10.17 -5.54 -19.74
N TYR A 376 10.99 -4.52 -19.92
CA TYR A 376 11.96 -4.43 -21.02
C TYR A 376 13.04 -5.48 -20.96
N SER A 377 13.58 -5.76 -19.77
CA SER A 377 14.70 -6.71 -19.61
C SER A 377 14.37 -8.15 -20.07
N HIS A 378 13.08 -8.48 -20.16
CA HIS A 378 12.61 -9.79 -20.63
C HIS A 378 12.35 -9.85 -22.14
N LEU A 379 12.24 -8.70 -22.82
CA LEU A 379 12.01 -8.62 -24.28
C LEU A 379 13.31 -8.38 -25.07
N ASP A 380 14.40 -8.03 -24.40
CA ASP A 380 15.55 -7.33 -24.96
C ASP A 380 16.75 -8.22 -25.36
N VAL A 381 16.59 -9.55 -25.49
CA VAL A 381 17.69 -10.40 -25.94
C VAL A 381 18.10 -10.13 -27.40
N ASN A 382 17.18 -9.60 -28.22
CA ASN A 382 17.45 -9.29 -29.63
C ASN A 382 17.75 -7.79 -29.90
N ALA A 383 17.37 -6.88 -29.01
CA ALA A 383 17.44 -5.42 -29.25
C ALA A 383 18.87 -4.86 -29.23
N THR A 384 19.81 -5.52 -28.54
CA THR A 384 21.23 -5.11 -28.57
C THR A 384 21.89 -5.37 -29.91
N GLY A 385 21.47 -6.45 -30.62
CA GLY A 385 21.91 -6.73 -31.98
C GLY A 385 21.40 -5.73 -32.99
N ASP A 386 20.11 -5.38 -32.91
CA ASP A 386 19.47 -4.42 -33.80
C ASP A 386 19.98 -2.98 -33.61
N ALA A 387 20.30 -2.58 -32.37
CA ALA A 387 20.88 -1.27 -32.08
C ALA A 387 22.27 -1.12 -32.73
N GLY A 388 23.11 -2.17 -32.67
CA GLY A 388 24.40 -2.21 -33.32
C GLY A 388 24.29 -2.14 -34.86
N MET A 389 23.33 -2.86 -35.44
CA MET A 389 23.09 -2.80 -36.90
C MET A 389 22.51 -1.44 -37.34
N LYS A 390 21.60 -0.83 -36.57
CA LYS A 390 21.07 0.53 -36.84
C LYS A 390 22.19 1.58 -36.79
N LEU A 391 23.09 1.48 -35.77
CA LEU A 391 24.24 2.38 -35.67
C LEU A 391 25.24 2.16 -36.81
N GLY A 392 25.52 0.91 -37.17
CA GLY A 392 26.40 0.57 -38.29
C GLY A 392 25.87 1.12 -39.65
N LYS A 393 24.55 1.02 -39.88
CA LYS A 393 23.92 1.62 -41.06
C LYS A 393 24.03 3.14 -41.08
N LEU A 394 23.73 3.80 -39.97
CA LEU A 394 23.83 5.26 -39.84
C LEU A 394 25.25 5.77 -40.13
N LEU A 395 26.25 5.06 -39.62
CA LEU A 395 27.67 5.43 -39.81
C LEU A 395 28.20 5.07 -41.23
N ALA A 396 27.58 4.14 -41.95
CA ALA A 396 27.93 3.76 -43.29
C ALA A 396 27.31 4.65 -44.39
N GLU A 397 26.18 5.33 -44.11
CA GLU A 397 25.50 6.24 -45.03
C GLU A 397 26.26 7.57 -45.23
N ASP A 398 27.13 7.98 -44.29
CA ASP A 398 27.97 9.18 -44.42
C ASP A 398 29.15 9.02 -45.42
N GLU A 399 29.51 7.80 -45.86
CA GLU A 399 30.57 7.60 -46.84
C GLU A 399 30.07 7.63 -48.30
N SER A 400 28.77 7.59 -48.56
CA SER A 400 28.21 7.55 -49.92
C SER A 400 27.82 8.93 -50.53
N GLU A 401 27.83 10.00 -49.75
CA GLU A 401 27.58 11.37 -50.24
C GLU A 401 28.87 12.18 -50.53
N ALA A 402 30.04 11.59 -50.34
CA ALA A 402 31.35 12.25 -50.59
C ALA A 402 32.08 11.73 -51.84
N SER A 403 31.35 11.16 -52.83
CA SER A 403 31.95 10.71 -54.11
C SER A 403 31.36 11.39 -55.29
#